data_bbcd60615c053cb7fd0e76238ddf1dcd
#
_entry.id   bbcd60615c053cb7fd0e76238ddf1dcd
#
_cell.length_a   1.000
_cell.length_b   1.000
_cell.length_c   1.000
_cell.angle_alpha   90.00
_cell.angle_beta   90.00
_cell.angle_gamma   90.00
#
_symmetry.space_group_name_H-M   'P 1'
#
loop_
_entity.id
_entity.type
_entity.pdbx_description
1 polymer ?
#
loop_
_entity_poly.entity_id
_entity_poly.type
_entity_poly.pdbx_seq_one_letter_code
_entity_poly.pdbx_strand_id
1 'polypeptide(L)'
;MVAAVLPFDSWDEMRRLYNALNAVWTTRGAEASRYGFPIVWPPENGMRLRAKRVSLSNGSHVFVCRAFRFKPRKFQEIGMASPLAAKLLAPEIRNGIGIFIGRPGAGKTTTACSFIQERARRLGGVTWTIESPVEIDLEGRYENGYIHQREADSPDLMHEAVKDLARATPNVLFVGEVIDDQTAEVVAQASKMGFLVLCTYHGGDLINGIERFARAAGHGNVSAQFVEAFRFAVHIDLRLVDTGGRAQQINDPFISSLATGNPPRILSTKSLFCMADADPIRGHMKKGDFSQLTSEIDRQKHELLKLQSEMNLGRPR
;
A
#
# COMPACT_ATOMS: atom_id res chain seq x y z
N MET A 1 -2.84 15.78 -8.71
CA MET A 1 -2.22 16.04 -7.39
C MET A 1 -2.62 17.45 -7.00
N VAL A 2 -3.56 17.62 -6.08
CA VAL A 2 -3.95 18.93 -5.58
C VAL A 2 -2.96 19.25 -4.45
N ALA A 3 -2.13 20.27 -4.63
CA ALA A 3 -1.34 20.80 -3.53
C ALA A 3 -2.33 21.31 -2.47
N ALA A 4 -2.49 20.57 -1.39
CA ALA A 4 -3.20 21.10 -0.24
C ALA A 4 -2.31 22.21 0.32
N VAL A 5 -2.77 23.43 0.23
CA VAL A 5 -2.20 24.55 0.99
C VAL A 5 -2.46 24.19 2.46
N LEU A 6 -1.41 23.99 3.24
CA LEU A 6 -1.55 23.84 4.67
C LEU A 6 -2.21 25.12 5.19
N PRO A 7 -3.29 25.03 5.96
CA PRO A 7 -3.93 26.20 6.54
C PRO A 7 -3.00 26.72 7.64
N PHE A 8 -2.19 27.71 7.33
CA PHE A 8 -1.43 28.46 8.31
C PHE A 8 -2.24 29.70 8.69
N ASP A 9 -2.61 29.77 9.95
CA ASP A 9 -3.35 30.91 10.48
C ASP A 9 -2.47 32.15 10.64
N SER A 10 -1.11 32.00 10.55
CA SER A 10 -0.19 33.12 10.65
C SER A 10 1.17 32.90 9.96
N TRP A 11 1.81 34.02 9.56
CA TRP A 11 3.20 34.04 9.08
C TRP A 11 4.20 33.54 10.11
N ASP A 12 3.93 33.69 11.40
CA ASP A 12 4.79 33.24 12.47
C ASP A 12 4.81 31.71 12.59
N GLU A 13 3.70 31.05 12.34
CA GLU A 13 3.66 29.59 12.30
C GLU A 13 4.43 29.03 11.10
N MET A 14 4.28 29.62 9.93
CA MET A 14 5.08 29.25 8.75
C MET A 14 6.58 29.45 9.01
N ARG A 15 6.98 30.53 9.66
CA ARG A 15 8.37 30.80 10.01
C ARG A 15 8.92 29.78 11.00
N ARG A 16 8.14 29.39 12.01
CA ARG A 16 8.51 28.34 12.96
C ARG A 16 8.70 26.99 12.26
N LEU A 17 7.76 26.58 11.39
CA LEU A 17 7.90 25.36 10.58
C LEU A 17 9.15 25.42 9.70
N TYR A 18 9.37 26.51 8.99
CA TYR A 18 10.54 26.68 8.12
C TYR A 18 11.86 26.52 8.91
N ASN A 19 11.96 27.13 10.09
CA ASN A 19 13.12 27.01 10.95
C ASN A 19 13.33 25.58 11.45
N ALA A 20 12.27 24.88 11.83
CA ALA A 20 12.31 23.47 12.22
C ALA A 20 12.79 22.57 11.07
N LEU A 21 12.28 22.80 9.84
CA LEU A 21 12.70 22.09 8.64
C LEU A 21 14.17 22.30 8.32
N ASN A 22 14.66 23.53 8.43
CA ASN A 22 16.08 23.84 8.25
C ASN A 22 16.97 23.18 9.29
N ALA A 23 16.57 23.17 10.56
CA ALA A 23 17.31 22.51 11.62
C ALA A 23 17.47 21.01 11.36
N VAL A 24 16.38 20.30 11.02
CA VAL A 24 16.41 18.86 10.68
C VAL A 24 17.26 18.61 9.43
N TRP A 25 17.12 19.46 8.40
CA TRP A 25 17.90 19.33 7.16
C TRP A 25 19.41 19.51 7.42
N THR A 26 19.79 20.49 8.23
CA THR A 26 21.20 20.75 8.58
C THR A 26 21.81 19.58 9.34
N THR A 27 21.02 18.97 10.23
CA THR A 27 21.50 17.81 11.05
C THR A 27 21.65 16.54 10.21
N ARG A 28 20.73 16.27 9.28
CA ARG A 28 20.73 15.04 8.46
C ARG A 28 21.61 15.13 7.20
N GLY A 29 21.99 16.33 6.75
CA GLY A 29 22.93 16.54 5.65
C GLY A 29 22.52 15.91 4.33
N ALA A 30 23.47 15.19 3.69
CA ALA A 30 23.28 14.63 2.34
C ALA A 30 22.13 13.64 2.20
N GLU A 31 21.80 12.88 3.21
CA GLU A 31 20.66 11.93 3.20
C GLU A 31 19.32 12.66 3.04
N ALA A 32 19.12 13.74 3.80
CA ALA A 32 17.92 14.57 3.72
C ALA A 32 17.74 15.19 2.32
N SER A 33 18.86 15.48 1.63
CA SER A 33 18.81 16.07 0.29
C SER A 33 18.34 15.10 -0.78
N ARG A 34 18.67 13.80 -0.66
CA ARG A 34 18.35 12.78 -1.66
C ARG A 34 16.92 12.28 -1.54
N TYR A 35 16.48 11.93 -0.33
CA TYR A 35 15.22 11.21 -0.10
C TYR A 35 14.14 12.06 0.59
N GLY A 36 14.49 13.22 1.15
CA GLY A 36 13.66 13.99 2.05
C GLY A 36 13.72 13.42 3.47
N PHE A 37 12.95 14.00 4.39
CA PHE A 37 12.95 13.61 5.80
C PHE A 37 11.57 13.77 6.44
N PRO A 38 11.25 12.95 7.45
CA PRO A 38 10.02 13.09 8.21
C PRO A 38 10.17 14.19 9.27
N ILE A 39 9.07 14.89 9.54
CA ILE A 39 8.90 15.82 10.66
C ILE A 39 7.46 15.77 11.15
N VAL A 40 7.25 15.91 12.46
CA VAL A 40 5.92 16.10 13.05
C VAL A 40 5.72 17.57 13.30
N TRP A 41 4.61 18.14 12.80
CA TRP A 41 4.32 19.56 12.97
C TRP A 41 2.84 19.84 13.25
N PRO A 42 2.50 20.61 14.30
CA PRO A 42 3.38 21.07 15.39
C PRO A 42 3.88 19.85 16.24
N PRO A 43 5.01 19.97 16.98
CA PRO A 43 5.64 18.84 17.64
C PRO A 43 4.77 18.09 18.66
N GLU A 44 3.85 18.80 19.31
CA GLU A 44 3.09 18.28 20.45
C GLU A 44 1.98 17.29 20.03
N ASN A 45 1.27 17.59 18.93
CA ASN A 45 0.13 16.78 18.45
C ASN A 45 -0.08 16.94 16.94
N GLY A 46 0.98 17.24 16.22
CA GLY A 46 0.90 17.64 14.83
C GLY A 46 0.76 16.50 13.84
N MET A 47 0.68 16.93 12.60
CA MET A 47 0.63 16.06 11.44
C MET A 47 2.05 15.61 11.07
N ARG A 48 2.22 14.33 10.71
CA ARG A 48 3.47 13.85 10.14
C ARG A 48 3.60 14.37 8.71
N LEU A 49 4.70 15.02 8.42
CA LEU A 49 5.03 15.58 7.11
C LEU A 49 6.29 14.89 6.59
N ARG A 50 6.33 14.61 5.30
CA ARG A 50 7.58 14.35 4.58
C ARG A 50 8.01 15.64 3.91
N ALA A 51 9.16 16.15 4.28
CA ALA A 51 9.73 17.37 3.72
C ALA A 51 10.89 17.02 2.78
N LYS A 52 10.96 17.73 1.65
CA LYS A 52 12.10 17.70 0.74
C LYS A 52 12.51 19.12 0.43
N ARG A 53 13.79 19.42 0.63
CA ARG A 53 14.38 20.69 0.20
C ARG A 53 14.68 20.64 -1.29
N VAL A 54 14.22 21.67 -2.02
CA VAL A 54 14.45 21.81 -3.45
C VAL A 54 15.15 23.14 -3.69
N SER A 55 16.32 23.09 -4.34
CA SER A 55 17.06 24.29 -4.74
C SER A 55 16.41 24.90 -5.99
N LEU A 56 16.27 26.20 -5.99
CA LEU A 56 15.72 26.97 -7.10
C LEU A 56 16.83 27.54 -7.98
N SER A 57 16.51 27.93 -9.21
CA SER A 57 17.45 28.47 -10.18
C SER A 57 18.09 29.80 -9.75
N ASN A 58 17.45 30.52 -8.86
CA ASN A 58 17.95 31.78 -8.28
C ASN A 58 18.87 31.60 -7.06
N GLY A 59 19.27 30.34 -6.75
CA GLY A 59 20.10 30.03 -5.59
C GLY A 59 19.36 29.91 -4.25
N SER A 60 18.08 30.29 -4.21
CA SER A 60 17.25 30.07 -3.02
C SER A 60 16.76 28.63 -2.94
N HIS A 61 15.98 28.29 -1.90
CA HIS A 61 15.39 26.97 -1.74
C HIS A 61 13.99 27.04 -1.16
N VAL A 62 13.23 25.99 -1.42
CA VAL A 62 11.89 25.78 -0.85
C VAL A 62 11.84 24.40 -0.20
N PHE A 63 10.95 24.24 0.78
CA PHE A 63 10.58 22.93 1.30
C PHE A 63 9.24 22.51 0.69
N VAL A 64 9.22 21.37 0.05
CA VAL A 64 7.99 20.70 -0.39
C VAL A 64 7.60 19.73 0.69
N CYS A 65 6.46 19.97 1.36
CA CYS A 65 5.97 19.14 2.45
C CYS A 65 4.74 18.36 1.99
N ARG A 66 4.75 17.03 2.20
CA ARG A 66 3.60 16.15 1.99
C ARG A 66 3.08 15.70 3.35
N ALA A 67 1.81 15.96 3.61
CA ALA A 67 1.16 15.52 4.84
C ALA A 67 0.72 14.06 4.74
N PHE A 68 0.88 13.32 5.83
CA PHE A 68 0.46 11.93 5.96
C PHE A 68 -0.71 11.79 6.93
N ARG A 69 -1.51 10.73 6.75
CA ARG A 69 -2.60 10.42 7.66
C ARG A 69 -2.07 9.59 8.83
N PHE A 70 -2.38 9.99 10.04
CA PHE A 70 -1.95 9.28 11.25
C PHE A 70 -2.72 7.98 11.52
N LYS A 71 -3.96 7.84 11.04
CA LYS A 71 -4.78 6.67 11.34
C LYS A 71 -5.17 5.93 10.07
N PRO A 72 -5.06 4.60 10.06
CA PRO A 72 -5.55 3.80 8.96
C PRO A 72 -7.08 3.92 8.89
N ARG A 73 -7.63 3.81 7.69
CA ARG A 73 -9.07 3.59 7.51
C ARG A 73 -9.38 2.16 7.93
N LYS A 74 -10.54 1.95 8.51
CA LYS A 74 -11.03 0.59 8.73
C LYS A 74 -11.20 -0.12 7.40
N PHE A 75 -10.89 -1.42 7.36
CA PHE A 75 -10.94 -2.19 6.12
C PHE A 75 -12.32 -2.19 5.47
N GLN A 76 -13.40 -2.10 6.28
CA GLN A 76 -14.77 -1.98 5.81
C GLN A 76 -15.09 -0.61 5.17
N GLU A 77 -14.32 0.41 5.52
CA GLU A 77 -14.55 1.81 5.08
C GLU A 77 -13.81 2.16 3.78
N ILE A 78 -12.92 1.28 3.28
CA ILE A 78 -12.18 1.54 2.03
C ILE A 78 -12.99 1.25 0.78
N GLY A 79 -14.20 0.70 0.90
CA GLY A 79 -15.08 0.41 -0.23
C GLY A 79 -14.73 -0.86 -1.01
N MET A 80 -13.98 -1.79 -0.41
CA MET A 80 -13.70 -3.09 -1.03
C MET A 80 -14.93 -3.99 -0.98
N ALA A 81 -15.22 -4.70 -2.08
CA ALA A 81 -16.30 -5.67 -2.15
C ALA A 81 -16.17 -6.75 -1.06
N SER A 82 -17.26 -7.02 -0.32
CA SER A 82 -17.25 -7.94 0.82
C SER A 82 -16.71 -9.34 0.51
N PRO A 83 -17.02 -10.00 -0.64
CA PRO A 83 -16.45 -11.30 -0.96
C PRO A 83 -14.93 -11.26 -1.19
N LEU A 84 -14.44 -10.19 -1.83
CA LEU A 84 -13.00 -10.00 -2.00
C LEU A 84 -12.31 -9.79 -0.66
N ALA A 85 -12.90 -8.96 0.20
CA ALA A 85 -12.41 -8.73 1.56
C ALA A 85 -12.34 -10.02 2.38
N ALA A 86 -13.38 -10.84 2.32
CA ALA A 86 -13.43 -12.14 2.99
C ALA A 86 -12.34 -13.10 2.46
N LYS A 87 -12.15 -13.15 1.14
CA LYS A 87 -11.12 -14.01 0.52
C LYS A 87 -9.71 -13.58 0.89
N LEU A 88 -9.42 -12.27 0.94
CA LEU A 88 -8.13 -11.74 1.39
C LEU A 88 -7.84 -12.06 2.87
N LEU A 89 -8.86 -12.03 3.72
CA LEU A 89 -8.76 -12.31 5.15
C LEU A 89 -8.89 -13.81 5.47
N ALA A 90 -8.90 -14.68 4.47
CA ALA A 90 -8.97 -16.12 4.67
C ALA A 90 -7.77 -16.61 5.50
N PRO A 91 -8.01 -17.44 6.55
CA PRO A 91 -6.94 -17.93 7.42
C PRO A 91 -5.90 -18.80 6.71
N GLU A 92 -6.24 -19.34 5.53
CA GLU A 92 -5.37 -20.16 4.69
C GLU A 92 -4.24 -19.37 4.05
N ILE A 93 -4.41 -18.04 3.87
CA ILE A 93 -3.36 -17.17 3.34
C ILE A 93 -2.36 -16.82 4.45
N ARG A 94 -1.45 -17.76 4.74
CA ARG A 94 -0.46 -17.62 5.84
C ARG A 94 0.96 -17.43 5.37
N ASN A 95 1.26 -17.74 4.12
CA ASN A 95 2.59 -17.69 3.54
C ASN A 95 2.55 -17.25 2.08
N GLY A 96 3.72 -16.98 1.50
CA GLY A 96 3.87 -16.59 0.11
C GLY A 96 3.78 -15.08 -0.09
N ILE A 97 3.44 -14.63 -1.31
CA ILE A 97 3.43 -13.23 -1.70
C ILE A 97 2.04 -12.75 -2.05
N GLY A 98 1.63 -11.62 -1.45
CA GLY A 98 0.47 -10.84 -1.84
C GLY A 98 0.88 -9.45 -2.33
N ILE A 99 0.37 -9.01 -3.49
CA ILE A 99 0.77 -7.75 -4.10
C ILE A 99 -0.45 -6.83 -4.29
N PHE A 100 -0.31 -5.58 -3.83
CA PHE A 100 -1.26 -4.50 -4.14
C PHE A 100 -0.70 -3.64 -5.27
N ILE A 101 -1.32 -3.70 -6.44
CA ILE A 101 -0.87 -3.07 -7.68
C ILE A 101 -1.75 -1.85 -7.98
N GLY A 102 -1.19 -0.80 -8.54
CA GLY A 102 -1.95 0.36 -8.99
C GLY A 102 -1.07 1.56 -9.31
N ARG A 103 -1.66 2.58 -9.90
CA ARG A 103 -0.96 3.83 -10.23
C ARG A 103 -0.62 4.63 -8.95
N PRO A 104 0.30 5.61 -9.03
CA PRO A 104 0.49 6.56 -7.93
C PRO A 104 -0.83 7.22 -7.53
N GLY A 105 -1.10 7.28 -6.22
CA GLY A 105 -2.34 7.87 -5.70
C GLY A 105 -3.60 7.00 -5.85
N ALA A 106 -3.50 5.77 -6.35
CA ALA A 106 -4.64 4.83 -6.47
C ALA A 106 -5.13 4.26 -5.13
N GLY A 107 -4.44 4.52 -4.02
CA GLY A 107 -4.81 4.03 -2.69
C GLY A 107 -4.19 2.70 -2.30
N LYS A 108 -3.11 2.25 -2.97
CA LYS A 108 -2.39 1.00 -2.66
C LYS A 108 -1.99 0.91 -1.19
N THR A 109 -1.22 1.89 -0.71
CA THR A 109 -0.75 1.94 0.69
C THR A 109 -1.93 1.97 1.67
N THR A 110 -2.95 2.79 1.40
CA THR A 110 -4.14 2.86 2.24
C THR A 110 -4.84 1.51 2.33
N THR A 111 -5.01 0.81 1.20
CA THR A 111 -5.65 -0.50 1.14
C THR A 111 -4.81 -1.56 1.85
N ALA A 112 -3.51 -1.61 1.60
CA ALA A 112 -2.59 -2.54 2.23
C ALA A 112 -2.55 -2.35 3.75
N CYS A 113 -2.41 -1.12 4.23
CA CYS A 113 -2.40 -0.80 5.65
C CYS A 113 -3.72 -1.15 6.34
N SER A 114 -4.86 -0.85 5.71
CA SER A 114 -6.17 -1.23 6.23
C SER A 114 -6.34 -2.76 6.30
N PHE A 115 -5.86 -3.47 5.28
CA PHE A 115 -5.86 -4.94 5.25
C PHE A 115 -4.97 -5.53 6.36
N ILE A 116 -3.75 -5.02 6.53
CA ILE A 116 -2.80 -5.46 7.55
C ILE A 116 -3.38 -5.25 8.95
N GLN A 117 -3.97 -4.09 9.20
CA GLN A 117 -4.63 -3.79 10.47
C GLN A 117 -5.75 -4.78 10.78
N GLU A 118 -6.66 -5.01 9.80
CA GLU A 118 -7.78 -5.93 10.00
C GLU A 118 -7.31 -7.38 10.16
N ARG A 119 -6.24 -7.77 9.46
CA ARG A 119 -5.62 -9.07 9.63
C ARG A 119 -5.02 -9.26 11.01
N ALA A 120 -4.27 -8.28 11.54
CA ALA A 120 -3.73 -8.32 12.90
C ALA A 120 -4.85 -8.41 13.95
N ARG A 121 -5.97 -7.70 13.73
CA ARG A 121 -7.15 -7.79 14.61
C ARG A 121 -7.78 -9.18 14.61
N ARG A 122 -8.01 -9.78 13.43
CA ARG A 122 -8.76 -11.03 13.30
C ARG A 122 -7.92 -12.28 13.47
N LEU A 123 -6.76 -12.32 12.82
CA LEU A 123 -5.94 -13.52 12.72
C LEU A 123 -4.74 -13.52 13.67
N GLY A 124 -4.41 -12.35 14.20
CA GLY A 124 -3.34 -12.20 15.19
C GLY A 124 -1.93 -12.30 14.61
N GLY A 125 -0.98 -12.57 15.52
CA GLY A 125 0.43 -12.71 15.20
C GLY A 125 1.18 -11.38 15.16
N VAL A 126 2.46 -11.45 14.78
CA VAL A 126 3.36 -10.30 14.67
C VAL A 126 3.52 -9.91 13.21
N THR A 127 3.22 -8.65 12.92
CA THR A 127 3.45 -8.04 11.61
C THR A 127 4.58 -7.02 11.72
N TRP A 128 5.52 -7.09 10.79
CA TRP A 128 6.50 -6.03 10.57
C TRP A 128 6.21 -5.30 9.27
N THR A 129 6.31 -3.97 9.29
CA THR A 129 6.31 -3.17 8.06
C THR A 129 7.67 -2.50 7.85
N ILE A 130 8.07 -2.36 6.59
CA ILE A 130 9.25 -1.64 6.16
C ILE A 130 8.79 -0.63 5.10
N GLU A 131 8.93 0.64 5.38
CA GLU A 131 8.36 1.72 4.56
C GLU A 131 9.35 2.86 4.37
N SER A 132 9.23 3.60 3.30
CA SER A 132 10.08 4.77 2.98
C SER A 132 9.26 5.97 2.52
N PRO A 133 8.77 6.80 3.44
CA PRO A 133 8.62 6.68 4.89
C PRO A 133 7.34 5.92 5.29
N VAL A 134 7.14 5.72 6.61
CA VAL A 134 5.84 5.31 7.17
C VAL A 134 4.81 6.41 6.91
N GLU A 135 3.80 6.11 6.07
CA GLU A 135 2.73 7.06 5.70
C GLU A 135 1.51 7.01 6.63
N ILE A 136 1.24 5.84 7.21
CA ILE A 136 0.07 5.56 8.05
C ILE A 136 0.56 4.89 9.31
N ASP A 137 0.19 5.42 10.47
CA ASP A 137 0.58 4.87 11.75
C ASP A 137 -0.24 3.60 12.07
N LEU A 138 0.47 2.47 12.06
CA LEU A 138 -0.05 1.14 12.42
C LEU A 138 0.61 0.59 13.67
N GLU A 139 1.65 1.28 14.21
CA GLU A 139 2.40 0.76 15.35
C GLU A 139 1.50 0.46 16.54
N GLY A 140 1.64 -0.71 17.13
CA GLY A 140 0.99 -1.04 18.38
C GLY A 140 0.26 -2.38 18.42
N ARG A 141 -0.47 -2.56 19.53
CA ARG A 141 -1.24 -3.76 19.82
C ARG A 141 -2.65 -3.67 19.24
N TYR A 142 -3.07 -4.75 18.61
CA TYR A 142 -4.43 -5.02 18.15
C TYR A 142 -5.02 -6.18 18.95
N GLU A 143 -6.31 -6.46 18.80
CA GLU A 143 -7.01 -7.47 19.63
C GLU A 143 -6.26 -8.80 19.73
N ASN A 144 -5.76 -9.31 18.59
CA ASN A 144 -5.10 -10.62 18.53
C ASN A 144 -3.65 -10.55 18.08
N GLY A 145 -3.13 -9.38 17.66
CA GLY A 145 -1.81 -9.27 17.08
C GLY A 145 -1.08 -7.98 17.45
N TYR A 146 0.13 -7.86 16.94
CA TYR A 146 0.96 -6.68 17.09
C TYR A 146 1.56 -6.27 15.75
N ILE A 147 1.64 -4.95 15.48
CA ILE A 147 2.28 -4.40 14.30
C ILE A 147 3.45 -3.52 14.73
N HIS A 148 4.63 -3.79 14.16
CA HIS A 148 5.81 -2.96 14.27
C HIS A 148 6.13 -2.32 12.93
N GLN A 149 6.53 -1.04 12.95
CA GLN A 149 6.87 -0.28 11.76
C GLN A 149 8.33 0.17 11.77
N ARG A 150 9.06 -0.14 10.71
CA ARG A 150 10.44 0.29 10.48
C ARG A 150 10.51 1.20 9.26
N GLU A 151 11.14 2.36 9.39
CA GLU A 151 11.49 3.20 8.23
C GLU A 151 12.83 2.75 7.63
N ALA A 152 12.90 2.78 6.30
CA ALA A 152 14.10 2.54 5.53
C ALA A 152 14.26 3.65 4.47
N ASP A 153 15.13 4.62 4.75
CA ASP A 153 15.24 5.85 3.95
C ASP A 153 15.98 5.67 2.61
N SER A 154 16.50 4.48 2.33
CA SER A 154 17.17 4.17 1.05
C SER A 154 16.86 2.75 0.56
N PRO A 155 17.06 2.44 -0.74
CA PRO A 155 16.93 1.09 -1.26
C PRO A 155 17.82 0.07 -0.52
N ASP A 156 19.07 0.41 -0.24
CA ASP A 156 20.01 -0.48 0.47
C ASP A 156 19.50 -0.81 1.88
N LEU A 157 19.04 0.20 2.63
CA LEU A 157 18.43 0.00 3.94
C LEU A 157 17.13 -0.81 3.87
N MET A 158 16.36 -0.66 2.78
CA MET A 158 15.19 -1.49 2.53
C MET A 158 15.58 -2.96 2.37
N HIS A 159 16.59 -3.26 1.56
CA HIS A 159 17.07 -4.63 1.33
C HIS A 159 17.59 -5.27 2.62
N GLU A 160 18.38 -4.53 3.40
CA GLU A 160 18.87 -4.99 4.70
C GLU A 160 17.73 -5.25 5.67
N ALA A 161 16.78 -4.31 5.78
CA ALA A 161 15.63 -4.44 6.66
C ALA A 161 14.76 -5.66 6.32
N VAL A 162 14.53 -5.95 5.03
CA VAL A 162 13.80 -7.16 4.61
C VAL A 162 14.54 -8.42 5.05
N LYS A 163 15.86 -8.49 4.87
CA LYS A 163 16.69 -9.64 5.27
C LYS A 163 16.70 -9.83 6.79
N ASP A 164 16.82 -8.74 7.54
CA ASP A 164 16.85 -8.78 9.01
C ASP A 164 15.49 -9.24 9.58
N LEU A 165 14.41 -8.59 9.15
CA LEU A 165 13.07 -8.87 9.67
C LEU A 165 12.52 -10.21 9.19
N ALA A 166 12.96 -10.70 8.02
CA ALA A 166 12.65 -12.06 7.60
C ALA A 166 13.20 -13.12 8.58
N ARG A 167 14.39 -12.87 9.16
CA ARG A 167 14.98 -13.74 10.19
C ARG A 167 14.25 -13.67 11.53
N ALA A 168 13.50 -12.59 11.79
CA ALA A 168 12.67 -12.46 12.99
C ALA A 168 11.39 -13.33 12.92
N THR A 169 11.20 -14.11 11.84
CA THR A 169 10.07 -15.03 11.63
C THR A 169 8.70 -14.42 11.93
N PRO A 170 8.35 -13.30 11.30
CA PRO A 170 7.05 -12.67 11.50
C PRO A 170 5.92 -13.54 10.93
N ASN A 171 4.67 -13.26 11.31
CA ASN A 171 3.51 -13.85 10.62
C ASN A 171 3.24 -13.13 9.30
N VAL A 172 3.50 -11.81 9.27
CA VAL A 172 3.37 -10.97 8.08
C VAL A 172 4.56 -10.01 8.02
N LEU A 173 5.17 -9.90 6.84
CA LEU A 173 6.15 -8.86 6.50
C LEU A 173 5.56 -7.99 5.39
N PHE A 174 5.42 -6.70 5.63
CA PHE A 174 4.96 -5.74 4.62
C PHE A 174 6.10 -4.86 4.14
N VAL A 175 6.31 -4.82 2.83
CA VAL A 175 7.23 -3.90 2.17
C VAL A 175 6.39 -2.81 1.49
N GLY A 176 6.49 -1.59 2.00
CA GLY A 176 5.61 -0.47 1.63
C GLY A 176 5.54 -0.21 0.13
N GLU A 177 6.67 -0.21 -0.56
CA GLU A 177 6.73 -0.10 -2.01
C GLU A 177 7.98 -0.79 -2.57
N VAL A 178 7.77 -1.61 -3.60
CA VAL A 178 8.86 -2.22 -4.37
C VAL A 178 9.11 -1.35 -5.60
N ILE A 179 10.28 -0.71 -5.65
CA ILE A 179 10.62 0.27 -6.69
C ILE A 179 11.75 -0.19 -7.63
N ASP A 180 12.50 -1.21 -7.25
CA ASP A 180 13.64 -1.73 -8.00
C ASP A 180 13.68 -3.27 -8.00
N ASP A 181 14.49 -3.83 -8.90
CA ASP A 181 14.60 -5.26 -9.13
C ASP A 181 15.21 -5.99 -7.91
N GLN A 182 16.14 -5.36 -7.23
CA GLN A 182 16.78 -5.95 -6.05
C GLN A 182 15.81 -6.07 -4.88
N THR A 183 14.96 -5.06 -4.66
CA THR A 183 13.87 -5.16 -3.67
C THR A 183 12.88 -6.25 -4.05
N ALA A 184 12.51 -6.37 -5.34
CA ALA A 184 11.62 -7.43 -5.82
C ALA A 184 12.20 -8.82 -5.58
N GLU A 185 13.50 -9.01 -5.84
CA GLU A 185 14.22 -10.27 -5.59
C GLU A 185 14.20 -10.62 -4.09
N VAL A 186 14.58 -9.67 -3.21
CA VAL A 186 14.65 -9.92 -1.76
C VAL A 186 13.27 -10.23 -1.19
N VAL A 187 12.20 -9.58 -1.67
CA VAL A 187 10.82 -9.89 -1.33
C VAL A 187 10.44 -11.31 -1.75
N ALA A 188 10.81 -11.73 -2.97
CA ALA A 188 10.58 -13.08 -3.46
C ALA A 188 11.36 -14.14 -2.64
N GLN A 189 12.59 -13.84 -2.25
CA GLN A 189 13.38 -14.71 -1.37
C GLN A 189 12.77 -14.85 0.03
N ALA A 190 12.36 -13.73 0.65
CA ALA A 190 11.78 -13.71 1.98
C ALA A 190 10.48 -14.53 2.07
N SER A 191 9.67 -14.55 1.01
CA SER A 191 8.41 -15.30 0.97
C SER A 191 8.56 -16.83 1.07
N LYS A 192 9.75 -17.36 0.83
CA LYS A 192 10.05 -18.79 1.01
C LYS A 192 10.29 -19.19 2.46
N MET A 193 10.42 -18.22 3.36
CA MET A 193 10.70 -18.48 4.78
C MET A 193 9.47 -18.87 5.60
N GLY A 194 8.30 -19.08 4.97
CA GLY A 194 7.12 -19.67 5.58
C GLY A 194 6.09 -18.67 6.14
N PHE A 195 6.28 -17.38 5.98
CA PHE A 195 5.33 -16.32 6.36
C PHE A 195 4.76 -15.58 5.15
N LEU A 196 3.74 -14.77 5.38
CA LEU A 196 3.13 -13.96 4.32
C LEU A 196 3.93 -12.67 4.09
N VAL A 197 4.41 -12.48 2.88
CA VAL A 197 5.02 -11.22 2.44
C VAL A 197 4.01 -10.42 1.64
N LEU A 198 3.81 -9.17 2.02
CA LEU A 198 2.93 -8.22 1.35
C LEU A 198 3.76 -7.07 0.80
N CYS A 199 3.40 -6.57 -0.36
CA CYS A 199 4.03 -5.36 -0.88
C CYS A 199 3.07 -4.55 -1.74
N THR A 200 3.42 -3.27 -1.97
CA THR A 200 2.79 -2.50 -3.04
C THR A 200 3.72 -2.39 -4.24
N TYR A 201 3.13 -2.33 -5.43
CA TYR A 201 3.87 -2.23 -6.68
C TYR A 201 3.18 -1.32 -7.69
N HIS A 202 3.96 -0.60 -8.49
CA HIS A 202 3.41 0.25 -9.54
C HIS A 202 3.01 -0.54 -10.77
N GLY A 203 1.73 -0.41 -11.17
CA GLY A 203 1.22 -1.02 -12.40
C GLY A 203 -0.06 -0.35 -12.88
N GLY A 204 -0.22 -0.25 -14.19
CA GLY A 204 -1.42 0.30 -14.82
C GLY A 204 -2.60 -0.68 -14.87
N ASP A 205 -2.31 -1.97 -14.83
CA ASP A 205 -3.28 -3.07 -14.77
C ASP A 205 -2.72 -4.27 -14.01
N LEU A 206 -3.58 -5.27 -13.76
CA LEU A 206 -3.25 -6.42 -12.93
C LEU A 206 -2.21 -7.33 -13.57
N ILE A 207 -2.40 -7.71 -14.84
CA ILE A 207 -1.56 -8.71 -15.53
C ILE A 207 -0.15 -8.16 -15.75
N ASN A 208 -0.05 -6.97 -16.35
CA ASN A 208 1.25 -6.33 -16.57
C ASN A 208 1.97 -6.05 -15.24
N GLY A 209 1.23 -5.72 -14.18
CA GLY A 209 1.82 -5.53 -12.86
C GLY A 209 2.42 -6.82 -12.30
N ILE A 210 1.73 -7.95 -12.40
CA ILE A 210 2.23 -9.27 -11.99
C ILE A 210 3.45 -9.67 -12.85
N GLU A 211 3.36 -9.53 -14.17
CA GLU A 211 4.47 -9.88 -15.08
C GLU A 211 5.72 -9.06 -14.80
N ARG A 212 5.58 -7.74 -14.69
CA ARG A 212 6.70 -6.84 -14.39
C ARG A 212 7.34 -7.17 -13.05
N PHE A 213 6.54 -7.46 -12.00
CA PHE A 213 7.09 -7.88 -10.72
C PHE A 213 7.84 -9.22 -10.84
N ALA A 214 7.27 -10.20 -11.53
CA ALA A 214 7.89 -11.51 -11.73
C ALA A 214 9.24 -11.39 -12.44
N ARG A 215 9.35 -10.50 -13.44
CA ARG A 215 10.59 -10.22 -14.17
C ARG A 215 11.59 -9.40 -13.34
N ALA A 216 11.13 -8.40 -12.61
CA ALA A 216 11.95 -7.62 -11.70
C ALA A 216 12.62 -8.55 -10.65
N ALA A 217 11.85 -9.43 -10.03
CA ALA A 217 12.34 -10.41 -9.04
C ALA A 217 13.30 -11.48 -9.65
N GLY A 218 13.42 -11.56 -10.96
CA GLY A 218 14.28 -12.49 -11.69
C GLY A 218 15.27 -11.80 -12.63
N HIS A 219 15.54 -10.50 -12.42
CA HIS A 219 16.49 -9.71 -13.21
C HIS A 219 16.25 -9.83 -14.72
N GLY A 220 15.00 -9.60 -15.14
CA GLY A 220 14.56 -9.68 -16.53
C GLY A 220 13.90 -11.00 -16.93
N ASN A 221 14.19 -12.09 -16.23
CA ASN A 221 13.53 -13.38 -16.41
C ASN A 221 12.38 -13.55 -15.41
N VAL A 222 11.45 -14.47 -15.69
CA VAL A 222 10.41 -14.81 -14.72
C VAL A 222 11.04 -15.54 -13.53
N SER A 223 10.93 -14.95 -12.34
CA SER A 223 11.46 -15.54 -11.11
C SER A 223 10.66 -16.79 -10.73
N ALA A 224 11.31 -17.94 -10.72
CA ALA A 224 10.70 -19.19 -10.25
C ALA A 224 10.27 -19.08 -8.77
N GLN A 225 11.06 -18.37 -7.96
CA GLN A 225 10.77 -18.17 -6.54
C GLN A 225 9.47 -17.38 -6.34
N PHE A 226 9.31 -16.31 -7.12
CA PHE A 226 8.07 -15.52 -7.10
C PHE A 226 6.86 -16.36 -7.51
N VAL A 227 6.96 -17.10 -8.63
CA VAL A 227 5.85 -17.93 -9.14
C VAL A 227 5.40 -18.98 -8.12
N GLU A 228 6.32 -19.63 -7.45
CA GLU A 228 6.01 -20.62 -6.41
C GLU A 228 5.38 -19.99 -5.16
N ALA A 229 5.85 -18.80 -4.78
CA ALA A 229 5.35 -18.09 -3.61
C ALA A 229 4.07 -17.29 -3.87
N PHE A 230 3.70 -17.02 -5.12
CA PHE A 230 2.55 -16.19 -5.44
C PHE A 230 1.25 -16.72 -4.83
N ARG A 231 0.51 -15.86 -4.12
CA ARG A 231 -0.78 -16.17 -3.50
C ARG A 231 -1.90 -15.32 -4.04
N PHE A 232 -1.68 -14.01 -4.13
CA PHE A 232 -2.66 -13.12 -4.73
C PHE A 232 -2.04 -11.82 -5.25
N ALA A 233 -2.74 -11.20 -6.18
CA ALA A 233 -2.55 -9.79 -6.52
C ALA A 233 -3.89 -9.07 -6.60
N VAL A 234 -3.91 -7.82 -6.14
CA VAL A 234 -5.08 -6.95 -6.23
C VAL A 234 -4.67 -5.66 -6.92
N HIS A 235 -5.24 -5.41 -8.09
CA HIS A 235 -5.11 -4.11 -8.76
C HIS A 235 -6.15 -3.14 -8.20
N ILE A 236 -5.69 -1.97 -7.83
CA ILE A 236 -6.45 -0.91 -7.17
C ILE A 236 -6.48 0.32 -8.08
N ASP A 237 -7.68 0.82 -8.31
CA ASP A 237 -7.91 2.04 -9.05
C ASP A 237 -8.97 2.90 -8.33
N LEU A 238 -8.72 4.20 -8.21
CA LEU A 238 -9.67 5.14 -7.65
C LEU A 238 -10.35 5.89 -8.79
N ARG A 239 -11.59 5.54 -9.07
CA ARG A 239 -12.39 6.18 -10.10
C ARG A 239 -13.15 7.37 -9.56
N LEU A 240 -13.15 8.47 -10.30
CA LEU A 240 -14.03 9.60 -10.03
C LEU A 240 -15.48 9.17 -10.27
N VAL A 241 -16.37 9.58 -9.38
CA VAL A 241 -17.81 9.43 -9.60
C VAL A 241 -18.26 10.64 -10.39
N ASP A 242 -18.80 10.41 -11.57
CA ASP A 242 -19.53 11.45 -12.29
C ASP A 242 -20.88 11.66 -11.57
N THR A 243 -20.97 12.73 -10.82
CA THR A 243 -22.19 13.07 -10.06
C THR A 243 -23.27 13.73 -10.90
N GLY A 244 -23.05 13.89 -12.21
CA GLY A 244 -24.08 14.41 -13.14
C GLY A 244 -24.81 15.66 -12.67
N GLY A 245 -24.16 16.52 -11.89
CA GLY A 245 -24.72 17.79 -11.38
C GLY A 245 -25.79 17.65 -10.27
N ARG A 246 -26.09 16.45 -9.76
CA ARG A 246 -26.99 16.24 -8.62
C ARG A 246 -26.21 15.74 -7.42
N ALA A 247 -25.88 16.64 -6.52
CA ALA A 247 -25.45 16.28 -5.15
C ALA A 247 -26.66 15.63 -4.43
N GLN A 248 -26.81 14.30 -4.54
CA GLN A 248 -27.65 13.58 -3.61
C GLN A 248 -26.97 13.62 -2.25
N GLN A 249 -27.70 14.05 -1.22
CA GLN A 249 -27.30 13.96 0.18
C GLN A 249 -27.12 12.49 0.55
N ILE A 250 -25.89 11.99 0.37
CA ILE A 250 -25.48 10.70 0.90
C ILE A 250 -24.83 11.03 2.25
N ASN A 251 -25.46 10.58 3.34
CA ASN A 251 -24.95 10.68 4.72
C ASN A 251 -23.75 9.75 4.94
N ASP A 252 -22.72 9.86 4.10
CA ASP A 252 -21.45 9.16 4.21
C ASP A 252 -20.40 10.16 4.71
N PRO A 253 -19.71 9.89 5.85
CA PRO A 253 -18.61 10.73 6.34
C PRO A 253 -17.51 10.94 5.31
N PHE A 254 -17.38 10.04 4.31
CA PHE A 254 -16.49 10.16 3.18
C PHE A 254 -16.91 11.28 2.21
N ILE A 255 -18.20 11.54 2.10
CA ILE A 255 -18.76 12.59 1.23
C ILE A 255 -18.72 13.96 1.91
N SER A 256 -18.76 14.01 3.25
CA SER A 256 -18.59 15.29 3.98
C SER A 256 -17.18 15.89 3.82
N SER A 257 -16.17 15.07 3.44
CA SER A 257 -14.86 15.60 3.03
C SER A 257 -14.90 16.29 1.65
N LEU A 258 -16.03 16.22 0.95
CA LEU A 258 -16.27 16.88 -0.35
C LEU A 258 -16.57 18.38 -0.26
N ALA A 259 -16.83 18.89 0.93
CA ALA A 259 -16.84 20.34 1.16
C ALA A 259 -15.51 21.02 0.78
N THR A 260 -14.45 20.24 0.51
CA THR A 260 -13.14 20.69 0.03
C THR A 260 -12.96 20.65 -1.50
N GLY A 261 -14.02 20.46 -2.28
CA GLY A 261 -13.98 20.55 -3.75
C GLY A 261 -13.39 19.34 -4.50
N ASN A 262 -13.06 18.24 -3.84
CA ASN A 262 -12.61 17.01 -4.49
C ASN A 262 -13.80 16.11 -4.84
N PRO A 263 -13.95 15.67 -6.12
CA PRO A 263 -15.05 14.77 -6.50
C PRO A 263 -14.93 13.42 -5.78
N PRO A 264 -16.08 12.75 -5.47
CA PRO A 264 -16.09 11.45 -4.82
C PRO A 264 -15.35 10.41 -5.67
N ARG A 265 -14.62 9.54 -4.99
CA ARG A 265 -13.87 8.46 -5.63
C ARG A 265 -14.35 7.12 -5.12
N ILE A 266 -14.59 6.19 -6.04
CA ILE A 266 -14.93 4.80 -5.73
C ILE A 266 -13.70 3.92 -5.96
N LEU A 267 -13.44 3.01 -5.00
CA LEU A 267 -12.43 1.99 -5.14
C LEU A 267 -12.91 0.94 -6.15
N SER A 268 -12.17 0.80 -7.25
CA SER A 268 -12.33 -0.28 -8.22
C SER A 268 -11.19 -1.28 -8.07
N THR A 269 -11.51 -2.57 -8.00
CA THR A 269 -10.52 -3.62 -7.81
C THR A 269 -10.65 -4.72 -8.86
N LYS A 270 -9.50 -5.28 -9.29
CA LYS A 270 -9.38 -6.55 -9.98
C LYS A 270 -8.44 -7.43 -9.18
N SER A 271 -8.70 -8.73 -9.10
CA SER A 271 -7.88 -9.62 -8.29
C SER A 271 -7.59 -10.93 -8.99
N LEU A 272 -6.47 -11.55 -8.62
CA LEU A 272 -6.10 -12.90 -9.00
C LEU A 272 -5.56 -13.60 -7.75
N PHE A 273 -6.08 -14.80 -7.48
CA PHE A 273 -5.66 -15.67 -6.38
C PHE A 273 -5.12 -16.98 -6.92
N CYS A 274 -4.03 -17.46 -6.33
CA CYS A 274 -3.40 -18.73 -6.62
C CYS A 274 -3.18 -19.46 -5.28
N MET A 275 -4.15 -20.25 -4.89
CA MET A 275 -4.20 -20.86 -3.55
C MET A 275 -3.61 -22.28 -3.50
N ALA A 276 -3.74 -23.06 -4.56
CA ALA A 276 -3.23 -24.41 -4.64
C ALA A 276 -1.81 -24.46 -5.24
N ASP A 277 -1.01 -25.44 -4.84
CA ASP A 277 0.33 -25.61 -5.39
C ASP A 277 0.32 -26.08 -6.85
N ALA A 278 -0.67 -26.86 -7.25
CA ALA A 278 -0.91 -27.33 -8.63
C ALA A 278 -1.81 -26.37 -9.45
N ASP A 279 -1.92 -25.11 -9.05
CA ASP A 279 -2.77 -24.13 -9.73
C ASP A 279 -2.27 -23.85 -11.16
N PRO A 280 -3.14 -23.93 -12.19
CA PRO A 280 -2.78 -23.62 -13.57
C PRO A 280 -2.11 -22.24 -13.77
N ILE A 281 -2.46 -21.27 -12.93
CA ILE A 281 -1.85 -19.92 -12.92
C ILE A 281 -0.33 -20.02 -12.87
N ARG A 282 0.23 -20.87 -12.00
CA ARG A 282 1.70 -21.05 -11.90
C ARG A 282 2.29 -21.64 -13.16
N GLY A 283 1.57 -22.55 -13.83
CA GLY A 283 1.98 -23.12 -15.09
C GLY A 283 2.14 -22.08 -16.20
N HIS A 284 1.18 -21.17 -16.32
CA HIS A 284 1.22 -20.06 -17.27
C HIS A 284 2.34 -19.07 -16.92
N MET A 285 2.46 -18.69 -15.66
CA MET A 285 3.51 -17.77 -15.21
C MET A 285 4.92 -18.35 -15.44
N LYS A 286 5.16 -19.64 -15.16
CA LYS A 286 6.44 -20.31 -15.39
C LYS A 286 6.85 -20.31 -16.88
N LYS A 287 5.88 -20.39 -17.79
CA LYS A 287 6.10 -20.31 -19.24
C LYS A 287 6.27 -18.86 -19.74
N GLY A 288 6.07 -17.86 -18.89
CA GLY A 288 6.05 -16.46 -19.27
C GLY A 288 4.80 -16.03 -20.05
N ASP A 289 3.76 -16.85 -20.06
CA ASP A 289 2.50 -16.60 -20.77
C ASP A 289 1.45 -15.99 -19.82
N PHE A 290 1.69 -14.73 -19.48
CA PHE A 290 0.80 -13.99 -18.56
C PHE A 290 -0.54 -13.61 -19.20
N SER A 291 -0.65 -13.63 -20.54
CA SER A 291 -1.91 -13.32 -21.25
C SER A 291 -3.03 -14.31 -20.88
N GLN A 292 -2.70 -15.56 -20.62
CA GLN A 292 -3.63 -16.61 -20.22
C GLN A 292 -4.27 -16.38 -18.84
N LEU A 293 -3.68 -15.51 -18.01
CA LEU A 293 -4.26 -15.15 -16.71
C LEU A 293 -5.57 -14.39 -16.84
N THR A 294 -5.89 -13.82 -18.02
CA THR A 294 -7.14 -13.09 -18.27
C THR A 294 -8.36 -13.97 -17.99
N SER A 295 -8.38 -15.19 -18.53
CA SER A 295 -9.50 -16.13 -18.36
C SER A 295 -9.71 -16.49 -16.89
N GLU A 296 -8.64 -16.67 -16.15
CA GLU A 296 -8.71 -17.00 -14.73
C GLU A 296 -9.17 -15.81 -13.88
N ILE A 297 -8.73 -14.59 -14.20
CA ILE A 297 -9.21 -13.37 -13.58
C ILE A 297 -10.72 -13.21 -13.79
N ASP A 298 -11.20 -13.44 -15.01
CA ASP A 298 -12.63 -13.33 -15.34
C ASP A 298 -13.44 -14.41 -14.62
N ARG A 299 -12.97 -15.66 -14.58
CA ARG A 299 -13.59 -16.74 -13.83
C ARG A 299 -13.73 -16.38 -12.35
N GLN A 300 -12.63 -15.96 -11.68
CA GLN A 300 -12.63 -15.58 -10.28
C GLN A 300 -13.51 -14.36 -10.01
N LYS A 301 -13.57 -13.40 -10.94
CA LYS A 301 -14.46 -12.25 -10.84
C LYS A 301 -15.93 -12.68 -10.84
N HIS A 302 -16.33 -13.61 -11.72
CA HIS A 302 -17.70 -14.14 -11.74
C HIS A 302 -18.06 -14.86 -10.43
N GLU A 303 -17.15 -15.63 -9.87
CA GLU A 303 -17.35 -16.26 -8.56
C GLU A 303 -17.56 -15.23 -7.44
N LEU A 304 -16.75 -14.17 -7.40
CA LEU A 304 -16.90 -13.10 -6.41
C LEU A 304 -18.23 -12.35 -6.57
N LEU A 305 -18.67 -12.10 -7.80
CA LEU A 305 -19.97 -11.46 -8.08
C LEU A 305 -21.15 -12.34 -7.64
N LYS A 306 -21.07 -13.65 -7.88
CA LYS A 306 -22.09 -14.61 -7.41
C LYS A 306 -22.20 -14.60 -5.89
N LEU A 307 -21.07 -14.69 -5.17
CA LEU A 307 -21.03 -14.60 -3.72
C LEU A 307 -21.60 -13.27 -3.20
N GLN A 308 -21.31 -12.15 -3.89
CA GLN A 308 -21.87 -10.84 -3.53
C GLN A 308 -23.39 -10.81 -3.65
N SER A 309 -23.94 -11.43 -4.67
CA SER A 309 -25.39 -11.52 -4.88
C SER A 309 -26.05 -12.37 -3.79
N GLU A 310 -25.46 -13.50 -3.44
CA GLU A 310 -25.93 -14.39 -2.37
C GLU A 310 -25.91 -13.67 -0.99
N MET A 311 -24.85 -12.95 -0.69
CA MET A 311 -24.74 -12.16 0.56
C MET A 311 -25.79 -11.04 0.63
N ASN A 312 -26.14 -10.44 -0.49
CA ASN A 312 -27.16 -9.37 -0.53
C ASN A 312 -28.59 -9.93 -0.38
N LEU A 313 -28.86 -11.14 -0.89
CA LEU A 313 -30.16 -11.83 -0.73
C LEU A 313 -30.39 -12.33 0.69
N GLY A 314 -29.35 -12.66 1.43
CA GLY A 314 -29.42 -13.13 2.84
C GLY A 314 -29.55 -12.02 3.88
N ARG A 315 -29.56 -10.75 3.52
CA ARG A 315 -29.80 -9.65 4.48
C ARG A 315 -31.31 -9.47 4.67
N PRO A 316 -31.84 -9.57 5.89
CA PRO A 316 -33.23 -9.18 6.15
C PRO A 316 -33.41 -7.71 5.79
N ARG A 317 -34.52 -7.42 5.10
CA ARG A 317 -34.95 -6.05 4.73
C ARG A 317 -35.29 -5.24 5.96
#